data_1ae5af8d80a43989b1a3a5d5248c0d75
#
_entry.id   1ae5af8d80a43989b1a3a5d5248c0d75
#
_cell.length_a   1.000
_cell.length_b   1.000
_cell.length_c   1.000
_cell.angle_alpha   90.00
_cell.angle_beta   90.00
_cell.angle_gamma   90.00
#
_symmetry.space_group_name_H-M   'P 1'
#
loop_
_entity.id
_entity.type
_entity.pdbx_description
1 polymer ?
#
loop_
_entity_poly.entity_id
_entity_poly.type
_entity_poly.pdbx_seq_one_letter_code
_entity_poly.pdbx_strand_id
1 'polypeptide(L)'
;IKQFFLNHYSLKNREQVTQVVMDLNAQYQTFIHYLFPNAKLIVDNFHLVQMTLRALNQTRVQLMKKYHPNTPEYRVLKSYWRLYLMNYEALEKSQPQWFSHLRNRLTQEQLIWSGLNLSHEFENTYFTAHKLVEAFRSRDYAAFT
;
A
#
# COMPACT_ATOMS: atom_id res chain seq x y z
N ILE A 1 15.90 4.48 22.51
CA ILE A 1 15.37 5.77 22.03
C ILE A 1 14.85 6.59 23.21
N LYS A 2 13.86 6.10 24.01
CA LYS A 2 13.27 6.84 25.14
C LYS A 2 14.33 7.40 26.10
N GLN A 3 15.26 6.54 26.58
CA GLN A 3 16.31 6.92 27.52
C GLN A 3 17.28 7.98 26.97
N PHE A 4 17.53 7.95 25.65
CA PHE A 4 18.36 8.96 24.99
C PHE A 4 17.76 10.36 25.16
N PHE A 5 16.47 10.54 24.84
CA PHE A 5 15.82 11.84 24.96
C PHE A 5 15.73 12.33 26.40
N LEU A 6 15.47 11.42 27.35
CA LEU A 6 15.40 11.78 28.77
C LEU A 6 16.75 12.23 29.32
N ASN A 7 17.84 11.65 28.85
CA ASN A 7 19.18 11.97 29.36
C ASN A 7 19.80 13.21 28.69
N HIS A 8 19.40 13.55 27.47
CA HIS A 8 20.04 14.62 26.68
C HIS A 8 19.22 15.91 26.58
N TYR A 9 17.92 15.84 26.85
CA TYR A 9 17.03 17.00 26.69
C TYR A 9 16.15 17.22 27.93
N SER A 10 16.19 18.44 28.45
CA SER A 10 15.32 18.86 29.54
C SER A 10 13.83 18.78 29.14
N LEU A 11 12.94 18.68 30.14
CA LEU A 11 11.49 18.72 29.88
C LEU A 11 11.10 19.97 29.08
N LYS A 12 11.61 21.15 29.49
CA LYS A 12 11.37 22.42 28.79
C LYS A 12 11.72 22.38 27.30
N ASN A 13 12.83 21.71 26.92
CA ASN A 13 13.20 21.57 25.53
C ASN A 13 12.27 20.60 24.80
N ARG A 14 11.84 19.53 25.45
CA ARG A 14 10.93 18.52 24.87
C ARG A 14 9.51 19.05 24.69
N GLU A 15 9.07 19.97 25.56
CA GLU A 15 7.78 20.68 25.45
C GLU A 15 7.70 21.65 24.27
N GLN A 16 8.86 22.07 23.72
CA GLN A 16 8.91 22.93 22.54
C GLN A 16 8.68 22.17 21.22
N VAL A 17 8.73 20.83 21.25
CA VAL A 17 8.45 20.01 20.06
C VAL A 17 6.95 20.02 19.80
N THR A 18 6.55 20.60 18.68
CA THR A 18 5.14 20.76 18.29
C THR A 18 4.62 19.65 17.39
N GLN A 19 5.52 18.93 16.70
CA GLN A 19 5.16 17.86 15.76
C GLN A 19 6.19 16.73 15.81
N VAL A 20 5.70 15.49 15.76
CA VAL A 20 6.52 14.29 15.57
C VAL A 20 5.94 13.48 14.44
N VAL A 21 6.74 13.27 13.40
CA VAL A 21 6.40 12.39 12.27
C VAL A 21 6.92 10.99 12.59
N MET A 22 6.06 9.99 12.47
CA MET A 22 6.44 8.60 12.73
C MET A 22 5.67 7.63 11.83
N ASP A 23 6.16 6.40 11.77
CA ASP A 23 5.42 5.30 11.18
C ASP A 23 4.27 4.80 12.09
N LEU A 24 3.38 3.98 11.55
CA LEU A 24 2.22 3.41 12.27
C LEU A 24 2.66 2.29 13.26
N ASN A 25 3.55 2.61 14.19
CA ASN A 25 3.89 1.68 15.26
C ASN A 25 3.23 2.08 16.58
N ALA A 26 2.18 1.36 16.97
CA ALA A 26 1.40 1.63 18.16
C ALA A 26 2.24 1.68 19.45
N GLN A 27 3.34 0.91 19.51
CA GLN A 27 4.22 0.90 20.68
C GLN A 27 4.94 2.24 20.89
N TYR A 28 5.17 3.01 19.81
CA TYR A 28 5.82 4.30 19.92
C TYR A 28 4.85 5.41 20.31
N GLN A 29 3.57 5.31 20.00
CA GLN A 29 2.59 6.37 20.29
C GLN A 29 2.53 6.73 21.77
N THR A 30 2.47 5.72 22.64
CA THR A 30 2.35 5.93 24.09
C THR A 30 3.57 6.67 24.68
N PHE A 31 4.78 6.29 24.28
CA PHE A 31 5.96 6.95 24.84
C PHE A 31 6.31 8.28 24.16
N ILE A 32 5.89 8.52 22.93
CA ILE A 32 6.09 9.80 22.26
C ILE A 32 5.34 10.92 22.98
N HIS A 33 4.09 10.70 23.37
CA HIS A 33 3.36 11.68 24.20
C HIS A 33 4.02 11.93 25.56
N TYR A 34 4.63 10.91 26.16
CA TYR A 34 5.41 11.07 27.36
C TYR A 34 6.69 11.90 27.15
N LEU A 35 7.37 11.70 26.02
CA LEU A 35 8.61 12.43 25.70
C LEU A 35 8.34 13.87 25.26
N PHE A 36 7.30 14.08 24.46
CA PHE A 36 6.95 15.35 23.83
C PHE A 36 5.47 15.68 24.09
N PRO A 37 5.17 16.23 25.31
CA PRO A 37 3.79 16.38 25.77
C PRO A 37 2.91 17.25 24.86
N ASN A 38 3.52 18.25 24.19
CA ASN A 38 2.83 19.21 23.33
C ASN A 38 2.86 18.82 21.84
N ALA A 39 3.48 17.68 21.50
CA ALA A 39 3.64 17.31 20.11
C ALA A 39 2.38 16.69 19.52
N LYS A 40 1.99 17.16 18.33
CA LYS A 40 1.01 16.49 17.48
C LYS A 40 1.70 15.35 16.73
N LEU A 41 1.14 14.14 16.86
CA LEU A 41 1.60 12.99 16.08
C LEU A 41 1.10 13.08 14.65
N ILE A 42 2.01 12.92 13.71
CA ILE A 42 1.73 12.86 12.27
C ILE A 42 2.18 11.50 11.77
N VAL A 43 1.26 10.74 11.21
CA VAL A 43 1.58 9.47 10.57
C VAL A 43 2.15 9.71 9.19
N ASP A 44 3.25 9.02 8.85
CA ASP A 44 3.86 9.10 7.53
C ASP A 44 2.97 8.42 6.47
N ASN A 45 2.46 9.21 5.54
CA ASN A 45 1.62 8.75 4.43
C ASN A 45 2.31 7.71 3.55
N PHE A 46 3.62 7.79 3.40
CA PHE A 46 4.39 6.80 2.64
C PHE A 46 4.24 5.40 3.25
N HIS A 47 4.24 5.33 4.57
CA HIS A 47 4.07 4.06 5.30
C HIS A 47 2.67 3.46 5.09
N LEU A 48 1.64 4.33 5.12
CA LEU A 48 0.26 3.92 4.83
C LEU A 48 0.11 3.34 3.41
N VAL A 49 0.67 4.04 2.41
CA VAL A 49 0.68 3.57 1.03
C VAL A 49 1.39 2.21 0.90
N GLN A 50 2.56 2.06 1.53
CA GLN A 50 3.29 0.78 1.51
C GLN A 50 2.50 -0.36 2.16
N MET A 51 1.87 -0.11 3.30
CA MET A 51 1.05 -1.12 3.99
C MET A 51 -0.13 -1.55 3.13
N THR A 52 -0.83 -0.60 2.52
CA THR A 52 -1.96 -0.86 1.63
C THR A 52 -1.57 -1.71 0.43
N LEU A 53 -0.48 -1.35 -0.25
CA LEU A 53 0.02 -2.11 -1.40
C LEU A 53 0.56 -3.49 -1.00
N ARG A 54 1.14 -3.64 0.19
CA ARG A 54 1.52 -4.95 0.73
C ARG A 54 0.30 -5.84 0.98
N ALA A 55 -0.77 -5.31 1.57
CA ALA A 55 -2.01 -6.04 1.80
C ALA A 55 -2.63 -6.52 0.46
N LEU A 56 -2.73 -5.63 -0.53
CA LEU A 56 -3.16 -6.00 -1.89
C LEU A 56 -2.29 -7.12 -2.47
N ASN A 57 -0.97 -7.00 -2.38
CA ASN A 57 -0.06 -8.01 -2.89
C ASN A 57 -0.19 -9.36 -2.15
N GLN A 58 -0.46 -9.35 -0.85
CA GLN A 58 -0.72 -10.57 -0.09
C GLN A 58 -1.99 -11.28 -0.58
N THR A 59 -3.09 -10.56 -0.81
CA THR A 59 -4.33 -11.12 -1.37
C THR A 59 -4.09 -11.72 -2.75
N ARG A 60 -3.35 -11.02 -3.62
CA ARG A 60 -2.91 -11.55 -4.93
C ARG A 60 -2.14 -12.87 -4.79
N VAL A 61 -1.18 -12.92 -3.85
CA VAL A 61 -0.35 -14.13 -3.62
C VAL A 61 -1.20 -15.28 -3.07
N GLN A 62 -2.15 -14.99 -2.18
CA GLN A 62 -3.07 -16.00 -1.64
C GLN A 62 -3.95 -16.59 -2.76
N LEU A 63 -4.49 -15.73 -3.64
CA LEU A 63 -5.26 -16.17 -4.81
C LEU A 63 -4.38 -17.00 -5.77
N MET A 64 -3.18 -16.52 -6.09
CA MET A 64 -2.23 -17.22 -6.96
C MET A 64 -1.94 -18.65 -6.48
N LYS A 65 -1.80 -18.86 -5.16
CA LYS A 65 -1.50 -20.17 -4.58
C LYS A 65 -2.63 -21.20 -4.72
N LYS A 66 -3.84 -20.76 -5.08
CA LYS A 66 -4.97 -21.66 -5.36
C LYS A 66 -4.86 -22.34 -6.74
N TYR A 67 -3.98 -21.88 -7.61
CA TYR A 67 -3.80 -22.38 -8.97
C TYR A 67 -2.49 -23.14 -9.14
N HIS A 68 -2.49 -24.12 -10.04
CA HIS A 68 -1.28 -24.87 -10.38
C HIS A 68 -0.30 -23.98 -11.18
N PRO A 69 1.04 -24.08 -10.96
CA PRO A 69 2.04 -23.22 -11.60
C PRO A 69 2.02 -23.18 -13.13
N ASN A 70 1.51 -24.21 -13.79
CA ASN A 70 1.44 -24.30 -15.24
C ASN A 70 0.17 -23.70 -15.85
N THR A 71 -0.75 -23.17 -15.05
CA THR A 71 -2.00 -22.57 -15.53
C THR A 71 -1.84 -21.11 -15.93
N PRO A 72 -2.66 -20.60 -16.88
CA PRO A 72 -2.67 -19.19 -17.24
C PRO A 72 -2.99 -18.29 -16.05
N GLU A 73 -3.91 -18.71 -15.15
CA GLU A 73 -4.33 -18.01 -13.95
C GLU A 73 -3.15 -17.76 -13.01
N TYR A 74 -2.35 -18.78 -12.76
CA TYR A 74 -1.12 -18.64 -11.97
C TYR A 74 -0.14 -17.68 -12.62
N ARG A 75 0.08 -17.81 -13.94
CA ARG A 75 1.05 -17.00 -14.69
C ARG A 75 0.67 -15.52 -14.70
N VAL A 76 -0.62 -15.19 -14.91
CA VAL A 76 -1.07 -13.80 -14.92
C VAL A 76 -0.86 -13.14 -13.56
N LEU A 77 -1.14 -13.87 -12.48
CA LEU A 77 -0.93 -13.35 -11.13
C LEU A 77 0.55 -13.26 -10.74
N LYS A 78 1.38 -14.23 -11.16
CA LYS A 78 2.80 -14.29 -10.77
C LYS A 78 3.69 -13.38 -11.59
N SER A 79 3.63 -13.50 -12.91
CA SER A 79 4.63 -12.89 -13.79
C SER A 79 4.46 -11.38 -13.96
N TYR A 80 3.24 -10.90 -13.80
CA TYR A 80 2.88 -9.50 -14.03
C TYR A 80 2.42 -8.76 -12.77
N TRP A 81 2.85 -9.21 -11.61
CA TRP A 81 2.43 -8.72 -10.30
C TRP A 81 2.58 -7.20 -10.13
N ARG A 82 3.58 -6.58 -10.76
CA ARG A 82 3.81 -5.13 -10.68
C ARG A 82 2.67 -4.31 -11.25
N LEU A 83 1.99 -4.82 -12.27
CA LEU A 83 0.86 -4.12 -12.88
C LEU A 83 -0.32 -3.98 -11.91
N TYR A 84 -0.54 -4.98 -11.02
CA TYR A 84 -1.57 -4.88 -9.99
C TYR A 84 -1.27 -3.84 -8.90
N LEU A 85 -0.01 -3.43 -8.76
CA LEU A 85 0.41 -2.40 -7.80
C LEU A 85 0.53 -1.00 -8.42
N MET A 86 0.39 -0.88 -9.74
CA MET A 86 0.35 0.40 -10.45
C MET A 86 -1.02 1.04 -10.30
N ASN A 87 -1.05 2.39 -10.35
CA ASN A 87 -2.32 3.10 -10.46
C ASN A 87 -3.06 2.65 -11.72
N TYR A 88 -4.35 2.33 -11.58
CA TYR A 88 -5.20 1.89 -12.70
C TYR A 88 -5.20 2.87 -13.87
N GLU A 89 -5.19 4.19 -13.58
CA GLU A 89 -5.16 5.22 -14.62
C GLU A 89 -3.82 5.32 -15.35
N ALA A 90 -2.75 4.76 -14.79
CA ALA A 90 -1.44 4.71 -15.43
C ALA A 90 -1.22 3.46 -16.29
N LEU A 91 -2.19 2.54 -16.33
CA LEU A 91 -2.12 1.36 -17.17
C LEU A 91 -2.32 1.71 -18.65
N GLU A 92 -1.56 1.05 -19.52
CA GLU A 92 -1.79 1.14 -20.98
C GLU A 92 -3.10 0.44 -21.36
N LYS A 93 -4.04 1.20 -21.92
CA LYS A 93 -5.41 0.76 -22.22
C LYS A 93 -5.69 0.64 -23.72
N SER A 94 -4.83 1.24 -24.56
CA SER A 94 -5.10 1.39 -26.00
C SER A 94 -4.21 0.52 -26.88
N GLN A 95 -2.95 0.28 -26.50
CA GLN A 95 -1.97 -0.42 -27.33
C GLN A 95 -1.68 -1.83 -26.81
N PRO A 96 -2.13 -2.89 -27.51
CA PRO A 96 -1.81 -4.26 -27.15
C PRO A 96 -0.31 -4.55 -27.32
N GLN A 97 0.30 -5.13 -26.29
CA GLN A 97 1.69 -5.59 -26.29
C GLN A 97 1.76 -7.11 -26.07
N TRP A 98 2.90 -7.70 -26.41
CA TRP A 98 3.10 -9.14 -26.27
C TRP A 98 3.47 -9.51 -24.82
N PHE A 99 2.66 -10.35 -24.20
CA PHE A 99 2.92 -10.90 -22.87
C PHE A 99 3.41 -12.36 -23.01
N SER A 100 4.72 -12.57 -22.92
CA SER A 100 5.38 -13.85 -23.21
C SER A 100 4.89 -15.02 -22.34
N HIS A 101 4.65 -14.78 -21.05
CA HIS A 101 4.16 -15.83 -20.13
C HIS A 101 2.71 -16.25 -20.41
N LEU A 102 1.92 -15.40 -21.05
CA LEU A 102 0.55 -15.70 -21.48
C LEU A 102 0.46 -16.10 -22.94
N ARG A 103 1.54 -15.88 -23.71
CA ARG A 103 1.59 -16.08 -25.17
C ARG A 103 0.44 -15.39 -25.88
N ASN A 104 0.14 -14.15 -25.48
CA ASN A 104 -0.97 -13.37 -26.01
C ASN A 104 -0.62 -11.89 -26.11
N ARG A 105 -1.30 -11.19 -27.04
CA ARG A 105 -1.26 -9.73 -27.17
C ARG A 105 -2.46 -9.13 -26.45
N LEU A 106 -2.20 -8.33 -25.42
CA LEU A 106 -3.22 -7.69 -24.58
C LEU A 106 -2.76 -6.26 -24.28
N THR A 107 -3.71 -5.40 -23.91
CA THR A 107 -3.37 -4.18 -23.19
C THR A 107 -3.03 -4.52 -21.74
N GLN A 108 -2.37 -3.61 -21.01
CA GLN A 108 -2.12 -3.82 -19.57
C GLN A 108 -3.45 -3.92 -18.80
N GLU A 109 -4.46 -3.13 -19.19
CA GLU A 109 -5.78 -3.19 -18.62
C GLU A 109 -6.43 -4.56 -18.81
N GLN A 110 -6.44 -5.11 -20.03
CA GLN A 110 -6.97 -6.44 -20.31
C GLN A 110 -6.27 -7.54 -19.49
N LEU A 111 -4.95 -7.41 -19.34
CA LEU A 111 -4.18 -8.33 -18.49
C LEU A 111 -4.62 -8.26 -17.02
N ILE A 112 -4.75 -7.06 -16.46
CA ILE A 112 -5.21 -6.88 -15.08
C ILE A 112 -6.59 -7.49 -14.88
N TRP A 113 -7.54 -7.22 -15.79
CA TRP A 113 -8.88 -7.78 -15.72
C TRP A 113 -8.90 -9.30 -15.81
N SER A 114 -8.00 -9.93 -16.59
CA SER A 114 -7.90 -11.39 -16.62
C SER A 114 -7.55 -12.01 -15.27
N GLY A 115 -6.84 -11.28 -14.41
CA GLY A 115 -6.55 -11.71 -13.04
C GLY A 115 -7.63 -11.29 -12.03
N LEU A 116 -8.22 -10.10 -12.16
CA LEU A 116 -9.28 -9.62 -11.26
C LEU A 116 -10.53 -10.50 -11.36
N ASN A 117 -10.91 -10.91 -12.57
CA ASN A 117 -12.06 -11.79 -12.82
C ASN A 117 -11.94 -13.19 -12.19
N LEU A 118 -10.77 -13.57 -11.69
CA LEU A 118 -10.58 -14.85 -11.01
C LEU A 118 -11.19 -14.88 -9.60
N SER A 119 -11.40 -13.72 -8.97
CA SER A 119 -11.93 -13.63 -7.61
C SER A 119 -12.54 -12.26 -7.35
N HIS A 120 -13.80 -12.24 -6.99
CA HIS A 120 -14.50 -11.02 -6.55
C HIS A 120 -13.85 -10.37 -5.31
N GLU A 121 -13.33 -11.18 -4.38
CA GLU A 121 -12.58 -10.69 -3.22
C GLU A 121 -11.31 -9.94 -3.67
N PHE A 122 -10.58 -10.47 -4.64
CA PHE A 122 -9.37 -9.84 -5.16
C PHE A 122 -9.69 -8.56 -5.93
N GLU A 123 -10.74 -8.58 -6.75
CA GLU A 123 -11.23 -7.37 -7.45
C GLU A 123 -11.58 -6.25 -6.47
N ASN A 124 -12.40 -6.53 -5.46
CA ASN A 124 -12.77 -5.56 -4.44
C ASN A 124 -11.55 -5.04 -3.67
N THR A 125 -10.63 -5.92 -3.30
CA THR A 125 -9.39 -5.54 -2.62
C THR A 125 -8.54 -4.63 -3.50
N TYR A 126 -8.45 -4.92 -4.80
CA TYR A 126 -7.69 -4.11 -5.77
C TYR A 126 -8.22 -2.67 -5.83
N PHE A 127 -9.52 -2.49 -6.07
CA PHE A 127 -10.11 -1.16 -6.18
C PHE A 127 -10.10 -0.39 -4.85
N THR A 128 -10.37 -1.07 -3.74
CA THR A 128 -10.29 -0.46 -2.41
C THR A 128 -8.88 0.01 -2.09
N ALA A 129 -7.88 -0.83 -2.34
CA ALA A 129 -6.48 -0.48 -2.09
C ALA A 129 -6.04 0.74 -2.93
N HIS A 130 -6.42 0.79 -4.21
CA HIS A 130 -6.06 1.93 -5.07
C HIS A 130 -6.78 3.22 -4.68
N LYS A 131 -8.05 3.17 -4.27
CA LYS A 131 -8.77 4.32 -3.70
C LYS A 131 -8.09 4.84 -2.42
N LEU A 132 -7.69 3.95 -1.52
CA LEU A 132 -6.95 4.32 -0.31
C LEU A 132 -5.61 4.98 -0.63
N VAL A 133 -4.84 4.40 -1.56
CA VAL A 133 -3.56 4.99 -2.00
C VAL A 133 -3.76 6.38 -2.59
N GLU A 134 -4.81 6.57 -3.38
CA GLU A 134 -5.14 7.88 -3.97
C GLU A 134 -5.52 8.89 -2.88
N ALA A 135 -6.37 8.52 -1.93
CA ALA A 135 -6.77 9.37 -0.81
C ALA A 135 -5.57 9.76 0.07
N PHE A 136 -4.63 8.84 0.33
CA PHE A 136 -3.39 9.16 1.05
C PHE A 136 -2.50 10.13 0.28
N ARG A 137 -2.40 10.00 -1.03
CA ARG A 137 -1.57 10.87 -1.88
C ARG A 137 -2.17 12.26 -2.06
N SER A 138 -3.48 12.35 -2.25
CA SER A 138 -4.22 13.62 -2.39
C SER A 138 -4.43 14.34 -1.06
N ARG A 139 -4.16 13.69 0.08
CA ARG A 139 -4.50 14.15 1.43
C ARG A 139 -5.99 14.43 1.61
N ASP A 140 -6.81 13.75 0.84
CA ASP A 140 -8.27 13.82 0.95
C ASP A 140 -8.75 12.89 2.05
N TYR A 141 -8.81 13.43 3.27
CA TYR A 141 -9.26 12.68 4.44
C TYR A 141 -10.79 12.57 4.52
N ALA A 142 -11.54 13.35 3.73
CA ALA A 142 -12.99 13.25 3.65
C ALA A 142 -13.45 11.95 2.96
N ALA A 143 -12.60 11.36 2.12
CA ALA A 143 -12.87 10.08 1.48
C ALA A 143 -12.93 8.88 2.47
N PHE A 144 -12.59 9.09 3.76
CA PHE A 144 -12.62 8.05 4.81
C PHE A 144 -13.87 8.09 5.69
N THR A 145 -14.75 9.05 5.48
CA THR A 145 -16.04 9.16 6.19
C THR A 145 -17.16 8.62 5.33
#